data_4960ee04ca19393d3a4f4fbcf9c924aa
#
_entry.id   4960ee04ca19393d3a4f4fbcf9c924aa
#
_cell.length_a   1.000
_cell.length_b   1.000
_cell.length_c   1.000
_cell.angle_alpha   90.00
_cell.angle_beta   90.00
_cell.angle_gamma   90.00
#
_symmetry.space_group_name_H-M   'P 1'
#
loop_
_entity.id
_entity.type
_entity.pdbx_description
1 polymer ?
#
loop_
_entity_poly.entity_id
_entity_poly.type
_entity_poly.pdbx_seq_one_letter_code
_entity_poly.pdbx_strand_id
1 'polypeptide(L)'
;MRLGRGYLTIALHELGGDVLIDTKIEIHERDQDDVLERLLYEIDDFFQTYADQLDRVTSIAITLPGLVNSEQGVVLQMPHYNVENLALGPEIYKATGLPVFIANDTRAWALAEKLFGHSQENDNSVLISIHHGLGAGIILDGRVLQGRHGNIGELGHIQIDPNGKRCHCGNIGCLETVASSQAIREEVVRRISEGEASILAAQEEMSIESICEAAANGDPLAVDVIEKLGRYLGSAIAIVINLFNPEKILIGGVINQAKEVLYPAVRRCIEEQSLPVYHQDLELVESRFYKQATMPGAALIKQALYDGQLLMKVVEG
;
A
#
# COMPACT_ATOMS: atom_id res chain seq x y z
N MET A 1 4.96 -10.17 -8.36
CA MET A 1 5.51 -8.91 -8.91
C MET A 1 4.82 -7.72 -8.26
N ARG A 2 5.50 -6.58 -8.15
CA ARG A 2 4.88 -5.30 -7.75
C ARG A 2 5.33 -4.19 -8.68
N LEU A 3 4.37 -3.54 -9.34
CA LEU A 3 4.62 -2.31 -10.09
C LEU A 3 4.40 -1.13 -9.13
N GLY A 4 5.46 -0.42 -8.81
CA GLY A 4 5.44 0.79 -8.00
C GLY A 4 5.60 2.05 -8.86
N ARG A 5 5.76 3.20 -8.22
CA ARG A 5 6.04 4.45 -8.94
C ARG A 5 7.50 4.49 -9.39
N GLY A 6 7.74 4.24 -10.68
CA GLY A 6 9.07 4.27 -11.29
C GLY A 6 9.92 3.03 -11.04
N TYR A 7 9.35 1.94 -10.56
CA TYR A 7 10.06 0.68 -10.40
C TYR A 7 9.14 -0.54 -10.47
N LEU A 8 9.69 -1.65 -10.91
CA LEU A 8 9.10 -2.97 -10.87
C LEU A 8 9.95 -3.85 -9.92
N THR A 9 9.30 -4.60 -9.04
CA THR A 9 9.96 -5.66 -8.27
C THR A 9 9.38 -6.99 -8.70
N ILE A 10 10.25 -7.93 -9.10
CA ILE A 10 9.91 -9.29 -9.45
C ILE A 10 10.55 -10.21 -8.42
N ALA A 11 9.80 -11.18 -7.92
CA ALA A 11 10.32 -12.17 -7.00
C ALA A 11 9.69 -13.54 -7.23
N LEU A 12 10.48 -14.58 -6.96
CA LEU A 12 10.00 -15.94 -6.82
C LEU A 12 9.73 -16.20 -5.34
N HIS A 13 8.51 -16.66 -5.04
CA HIS A 13 8.11 -17.05 -3.69
C HIS A 13 7.72 -18.53 -3.62
N GLU A 14 8.00 -19.14 -2.49
CA GLU A 14 7.31 -20.37 -2.09
C GLU A 14 5.89 -20.06 -1.60
N LEU A 15 5.00 -21.05 -1.61
CA LEU A 15 3.63 -20.91 -1.07
C LEU A 15 3.60 -20.58 0.42
N GLY A 16 4.67 -20.87 1.15
CA GLY A 16 4.90 -20.48 2.54
C GLY A 16 5.12 -18.97 2.72
N GLY A 17 5.47 -18.26 1.64
CA GLY A 17 5.78 -16.83 1.63
C GLY A 17 7.29 -16.53 1.61
N ASP A 18 8.15 -17.55 1.69
CA ASP A 18 9.59 -17.35 1.61
C ASP A 18 10.01 -16.85 0.23
N VAL A 19 10.90 -15.86 0.22
CA VAL A 19 11.46 -15.27 -1.00
C VAL A 19 12.69 -16.05 -1.41
N LEU A 20 12.67 -16.62 -2.61
CA LEU A 20 13.82 -17.36 -3.18
C LEU A 20 14.67 -16.46 -4.07
N ILE A 21 14.03 -15.60 -4.86
CA ILE A 21 14.68 -14.65 -5.77
C ILE A 21 13.95 -13.31 -5.62
N ASP A 22 14.69 -12.20 -5.63
CA ASP A 22 14.13 -10.83 -5.61
C ASP A 22 15.00 -9.93 -6.51
N THR A 23 14.33 -9.21 -7.43
CA THR A 23 14.98 -8.27 -8.36
C THR A 23 14.18 -7.00 -8.46
N LYS A 24 14.85 -5.85 -8.32
CA LYS A 24 14.22 -4.53 -8.48
C LYS A 24 14.77 -3.83 -9.71
N ILE A 25 13.86 -3.34 -10.55
CA ILE A 25 14.13 -2.77 -11.86
C ILE A 25 13.52 -1.36 -11.92
N GLU A 26 14.24 -0.39 -12.46
CA GLU A 26 13.70 0.95 -12.71
C GLU A 26 12.83 0.96 -13.96
N ILE A 27 11.69 1.62 -13.87
CA ILE A 27 10.72 1.81 -14.96
C ILE A 27 10.53 3.30 -15.20
N HIS A 28 10.81 3.76 -16.43
CA HIS A 28 10.67 5.14 -16.83
C HIS A 28 9.46 5.37 -17.74
N GLU A 29 8.93 4.30 -18.30
CA GLU A 29 7.76 4.26 -19.16
C GLU A 29 6.54 4.80 -18.42
N ARG A 30 5.67 5.52 -19.15
CA ARG A 30 4.47 6.14 -18.60
C ARG A 30 3.22 5.80 -19.39
N ASP A 31 3.34 5.64 -20.68
CA ASP A 31 2.21 5.34 -21.55
C ASP A 31 1.88 3.84 -21.52
N GLN A 32 0.61 3.54 -21.70
CA GLN A 32 0.05 2.21 -21.50
C GLN A 32 0.77 1.11 -22.28
N ASP A 33 1.00 1.34 -23.56
CA ASP A 33 1.59 0.34 -24.45
C ASP A 33 3.06 0.10 -24.08
N ASP A 34 3.81 1.16 -23.78
CA ASP A 34 5.22 1.09 -23.36
C ASP A 34 5.36 0.37 -22.00
N VAL A 35 4.45 0.66 -21.07
CA VAL A 35 4.42 -0.03 -19.75
C VAL A 35 4.13 -1.51 -19.92
N LEU A 36 3.17 -1.88 -20.79
CA LEU A 36 2.85 -3.28 -21.05
C LEU A 36 4.03 -4.00 -21.70
N GLU A 37 4.62 -3.42 -22.75
CA GLU A 37 5.78 -3.97 -23.45
C GLU A 37 6.95 -4.19 -22.47
N ARG A 38 7.22 -3.18 -21.63
CA ARG A 38 8.26 -3.26 -20.61
C ARG A 38 8.00 -4.39 -19.60
N LEU A 39 6.77 -4.52 -19.10
CA LEU A 39 6.41 -5.59 -18.17
C LEU A 39 6.57 -6.97 -18.79
N LEU A 40 6.14 -7.15 -20.04
CA LEU A 40 6.29 -8.42 -20.76
C LEU A 40 7.77 -8.78 -20.99
N TYR A 41 8.58 -7.79 -21.35
CA TYR A 41 10.04 -7.95 -21.50
C TYR A 41 10.68 -8.40 -20.19
N GLU A 42 10.39 -7.73 -19.08
CA GLU A 42 11.01 -8.05 -17.77
C GLU A 42 10.54 -9.41 -17.24
N ILE A 43 9.32 -9.84 -17.55
CA ILE A 43 8.85 -11.18 -17.24
C ILE A 43 9.64 -12.22 -18.03
N ASP A 44 9.80 -12.03 -19.33
CA ASP A 44 10.53 -12.96 -20.21
C ASP A 44 12.01 -13.04 -19.78
N ASP A 45 12.66 -11.90 -19.55
CA ASP A 45 14.05 -11.82 -19.07
C ASP A 45 14.24 -12.55 -17.72
N PHE A 46 13.31 -12.36 -16.80
CA PHE A 46 13.31 -13.05 -15.50
C PHE A 46 13.19 -14.58 -15.69
N PHE A 47 12.28 -15.04 -16.56
CA PHE A 47 12.11 -16.46 -16.84
C PHE A 47 13.34 -17.07 -17.53
N GLN A 48 13.99 -16.34 -18.43
CA GLN A 48 15.22 -16.78 -19.08
C GLN A 48 16.41 -16.83 -18.11
N THR A 49 16.57 -15.78 -17.31
CA THR A 49 17.69 -15.64 -16.35
C THR A 49 17.68 -16.72 -15.27
N TYR A 50 16.49 -17.10 -14.80
CA TYR A 50 16.33 -18.04 -13.70
C TYR A 50 15.67 -19.38 -14.13
N ALA A 51 15.79 -19.76 -15.39
CA ALA A 51 15.11 -20.92 -15.97
C ALA A 51 15.22 -22.19 -15.13
N ASP A 52 16.42 -22.50 -14.61
CA ASP A 52 16.67 -23.70 -13.80
C ASP A 52 15.93 -23.72 -12.46
N GLN A 53 15.41 -22.58 -11.99
CA GLN A 53 14.71 -22.43 -10.71
C GLN A 53 13.19 -22.28 -10.88
N LEU A 54 12.72 -22.06 -12.11
CA LEU A 54 11.34 -21.69 -12.42
C LEU A 54 10.47 -22.86 -12.94
N ASP A 55 11.02 -24.10 -13.01
CA ASP A 55 10.30 -25.30 -13.51
C ASP A 55 8.96 -25.57 -12.80
N ARG A 56 8.77 -25.03 -11.61
CA ARG A 56 7.57 -25.27 -10.77
C ARG A 56 6.71 -24.04 -10.58
N VAL A 57 6.94 -22.96 -11.34
CA VAL A 57 6.08 -21.78 -11.26
C VAL A 57 4.68 -22.14 -11.74
N THR A 58 3.70 -21.88 -10.88
CA THR A 58 2.30 -22.24 -11.13
C THR A 58 1.44 -21.05 -11.56
N SER A 59 1.89 -19.83 -11.26
CA SER A 59 1.09 -18.63 -11.47
C SER A 59 1.90 -17.35 -11.27
N ILE A 60 1.37 -16.25 -11.79
CA ILE A 60 1.92 -14.91 -11.65
C ILE A 60 0.94 -14.05 -10.86
N ALA A 61 1.42 -13.35 -9.83
CA ALA A 61 0.67 -12.31 -9.14
C ALA A 61 1.28 -10.94 -9.38
N ILE A 62 0.44 -9.95 -9.67
CA ILE A 62 0.84 -8.56 -9.87
C ILE A 62 0.04 -7.67 -8.94
N THR A 63 0.75 -6.91 -8.12
CA THR A 63 0.17 -5.86 -7.31
C THR A 63 0.62 -4.48 -7.79
N LEU A 64 -0.30 -3.54 -7.83
CA LEU A 64 -0.04 -2.20 -8.34
C LEU A 64 -0.96 -1.15 -7.67
N PRO A 65 -0.56 0.12 -7.64
CA PRO A 65 -1.42 1.20 -7.18
C PRO A 65 -2.52 1.49 -8.21
N GLY A 66 -3.70 1.87 -7.75
CA GLY A 66 -4.81 2.30 -8.60
C GLY A 66 -6.04 1.40 -8.54
N LEU A 67 -6.95 1.62 -9.46
CA LEU A 67 -8.22 0.90 -9.54
C LEU A 67 -8.06 -0.36 -10.40
N VAL A 68 -8.44 -1.50 -9.85
CA VAL A 68 -8.25 -2.81 -10.49
C VAL A 68 -9.56 -3.60 -10.45
N ASN A 69 -9.96 -4.17 -11.58
CA ASN A 69 -10.93 -5.24 -11.63
C ASN A 69 -10.16 -6.58 -11.54
N SER A 70 -10.05 -7.13 -10.33
CA SER A 70 -9.26 -8.35 -10.07
C SER A 70 -9.87 -9.60 -10.71
N GLU A 71 -11.20 -9.66 -10.89
CA GLU A 71 -11.87 -10.80 -11.53
C GLU A 71 -11.49 -10.92 -13.02
N GLN A 72 -11.47 -9.79 -13.72
CA GLN A 72 -11.16 -9.73 -15.14
C GLN A 72 -9.66 -9.56 -15.42
N GLY A 73 -8.84 -9.29 -14.41
CA GLY A 73 -7.42 -8.97 -14.58
C GLY A 73 -7.19 -7.65 -15.33
N VAL A 74 -8.08 -6.65 -15.15
CA VAL A 74 -8.03 -5.36 -15.85
C VAL A 74 -7.62 -4.26 -14.90
N VAL A 75 -6.63 -3.46 -15.29
CA VAL A 75 -6.26 -2.21 -14.61
C VAL A 75 -7.15 -1.12 -15.17
N LEU A 76 -8.11 -0.64 -14.36
CA LEU A 76 -9.06 0.39 -14.77
C LEU A 76 -8.40 1.76 -14.87
N GLN A 77 -7.56 2.09 -13.89
CA GLN A 77 -6.78 3.32 -13.85
C GLN A 77 -5.58 3.15 -12.93
N MET A 78 -4.43 3.69 -13.32
CA MET A 78 -3.21 3.65 -12.50
C MET A 78 -2.62 5.05 -12.34
N PRO A 79 -2.51 5.58 -11.11
CA PRO A 79 -1.88 6.87 -10.85
C PRO A 79 -0.43 6.89 -11.33
N HIS A 80 0.02 8.03 -11.83
CA HIS A 80 1.37 8.27 -12.37
C HIS A 80 1.72 7.56 -13.68
N TYR A 81 0.82 6.77 -14.22
CA TYR A 81 0.91 6.14 -15.53
C TYR A 81 -0.32 6.51 -16.34
N ASN A 82 -0.17 6.67 -17.65
CA ASN A 82 -1.28 6.94 -18.56
C ASN A 82 -1.98 5.63 -18.93
N VAL A 83 -2.50 4.93 -17.93
CA VAL A 83 -3.11 3.61 -18.08
C VAL A 83 -4.60 3.68 -17.78
N GLU A 84 -5.41 3.28 -18.77
CA GLU A 84 -6.86 3.16 -18.66
C GLU A 84 -7.36 1.87 -19.30
N ASN A 85 -8.12 1.09 -18.54
CA ASN A 85 -8.76 -0.16 -19.01
C ASN A 85 -7.78 -1.16 -19.66
N LEU A 86 -6.56 -1.28 -19.14
CA LEU A 86 -5.54 -2.22 -19.61
C LEU A 86 -5.89 -3.64 -19.18
N ALA A 87 -6.09 -4.55 -20.14
CA ALA A 87 -6.31 -5.98 -19.90
C ALA A 87 -4.98 -6.70 -19.53
N LEU A 88 -4.32 -6.25 -18.47
CA LEU A 88 -2.96 -6.66 -18.09
C LEU A 88 -2.87 -8.17 -17.82
N GLY A 89 -3.84 -8.75 -17.10
CA GLY A 89 -3.88 -10.17 -16.80
C GLY A 89 -3.98 -11.04 -18.05
N PRO A 90 -4.96 -10.81 -18.95
CA PRO A 90 -5.08 -11.49 -20.23
C PRO A 90 -3.82 -11.37 -21.10
N GLU A 91 -3.19 -10.20 -21.21
CA GLU A 91 -1.98 -10.05 -22.03
C GLU A 91 -0.79 -10.85 -21.48
N ILE A 92 -0.59 -10.84 -20.15
CA ILE A 92 0.47 -11.65 -19.53
C ILE A 92 0.15 -13.14 -19.61
N TYR A 93 -1.09 -13.55 -19.42
CA TYR A 93 -1.50 -14.94 -19.63
C TYR A 93 -1.20 -15.42 -21.04
N LYS A 94 -1.54 -14.61 -22.04
CA LYS A 94 -1.26 -14.91 -23.47
C LYS A 94 0.24 -15.07 -23.75
N ALA A 95 1.09 -14.26 -23.08
CA ALA A 95 2.54 -14.32 -23.26
C ALA A 95 3.20 -15.50 -22.52
N THR A 96 2.67 -15.88 -21.34
CA THR A 96 3.34 -16.85 -20.45
C THR A 96 2.66 -18.20 -20.34
N GLY A 97 1.36 -18.29 -20.66
CA GLY A 97 0.54 -19.47 -20.41
C GLY A 97 0.25 -19.75 -18.94
N LEU A 98 0.66 -18.88 -18.02
CA LEU A 98 0.47 -19.06 -16.59
C LEU A 98 -0.76 -18.28 -16.08
N PRO A 99 -1.56 -18.84 -15.15
CA PRO A 99 -2.61 -18.11 -14.46
C PRO A 99 -2.12 -16.82 -13.86
N VAL A 100 -2.82 -15.71 -14.10
CA VAL A 100 -2.45 -14.37 -13.62
C VAL A 100 -3.49 -13.85 -12.63
N PHE A 101 -3.00 -13.27 -11.52
CA PHE A 101 -3.80 -12.63 -10.50
C PHE A 101 -3.34 -11.18 -10.33
N ILE A 102 -4.27 -10.23 -10.42
CA ILE A 102 -3.97 -8.80 -10.30
C ILE A 102 -4.81 -8.19 -9.18
N ALA A 103 -4.18 -7.36 -8.34
CA ALA A 103 -4.87 -6.63 -7.30
C ALA A 103 -4.24 -5.26 -7.03
N ASN A 104 -5.03 -4.40 -6.40
CA ASN A 104 -4.49 -3.18 -5.79
C ASN A 104 -3.51 -3.56 -4.67
N ASP A 105 -2.39 -2.85 -4.59
CA ASP A 105 -1.29 -3.16 -3.67
C ASP A 105 -1.71 -3.03 -2.19
N THR A 106 -2.45 -2.01 -1.78
CA THR A 106 -2.87 -1.82 -0.39
C THR A 106 -3.79 -2.92 0.10
N ARG A 107 -4.76 -3.36 -0.73
CA ARG A 107 -5.65 -4.48 -0.39
C ARG A 107 -4.90 -5.80 -0.31
N ALA A 108 -3.98 -6.02 -1.24
CA ALA A 108 -3.12 -7.20 -1.21
C ALA A 108 -2.16 -7.20 0.00
N TRP A 109 -1.72 -6.02 0.47
CA TRP A 109 -0.95 -5.91 1.71
C TRP A 109 -1.77 -6.29 2.95
N ALA A 110 -3.02 -5.85 3.05
CA ALA A 110 -3.89 -6.29 4.13
C ALA A 110 -4.06 -7.82 4.13
N LEU A 111 -4.19 -8.42 2.95
CA LEU A 111 -4.22 -9.87 2.80
C LEU A 111 -2.89 -10.53 3.23
N ALA A 112 -1.75 -9.93 2.93
CA ALA A 112 -0.45 -10.43 3.37
C ALA A 112 -0.33 -10.41 4.90
N GLU A 113 -0.82 -9.35 5.56
CA GLU A 113 -0.87 -9.29 7.02
C GLU A 113 -1.81 -10.36 7.62
N LYS A 114 -2.93 -10.66 6.96
CA LYS A 114 -3.86 -11.71 7.39
C LYS A 114 -3.26 -13.12 7.21
N LEU A 115 -2.54 -13.38 6.12
CA LEU A 115 -2.07 -14.73 5.81
C LEU A 115 -0.68 -15.06 6.36
N PHE A 116 0.16 -14.05 6.62
CA PHE A 116 1.56 -14.25 7.00
C PHE A 116 2.06 -13.29 8.08
N GLY A 117 1.31 -12.22 8.38
CA GLY A 117 1.74 -11.10 9.22
C GLY A 117 1.12 -11.05 10.61
N HIS A 118 0.84 -9.84 11.04
CA HIS A 118 0.38 -9.54 12.41
C HIS A 118 -1.13 -9.71 12.61
N SER A 119 -1.92 -9.99 11.56
CA SER A 119 -3.38 -10.16 11.65
C SER A 119 -3.85 -11.60 11.44
N GLN A 120 -2.97 -12.59 11.53
CA GLN A 120 -3.32 -13.99 11.26
C GLN A 120 -4.48 -14.50 12.12
N GLU A 121 -4.51 -14.12 13.39
CA GLU A 121 -5.54 -14.52 14.35
C GLU A 121 -6.72 -13.55 14.46
N ASN A 122 -6.66 -12.38 13.77
CA ASN A 122 -7.71 -11.37 13.81
C ASN A 122 -8.63 -11.51 12.59
N ASP A 123 -9.92 -11.66 12.80
CA ASP A 123 -10.89 -11.72 11.70
C ASP A 123 -11.29 -10.33 11.19
N ASN A 124 -11.08 -9.30 12.02
CA ASN A 124 -11.41 -7.92 11.68
C ASN A 124 -10.18 -7.04 11.88
N SER A 125 -9.54 -6.62 10.80
CA SER A 125 -8.36 -5.75 10.86
C SER A 125 -8.32 -4.76 9.71
N VAL A 126 -7.65 -3.63 9.91
CA VAL A 126 -7.48 -2.62 8.87
C VAL A 126 -6.02 -2.26 8.75
N LEU A 127 -5.46 -2.43 7.57
CA LEU A 127 -4.16 -1.91 7.19
C LEU A 127 -4.33 -0.52 6.60
N ILE A 128 -3.59 0.45 7.10
CA ILE A 128 -3.47 1.79 6.52
C ILE A 128 -2.07 1.92 5.94
N SER A 129 -2.00 2.10 4.62
CA SER A 129 -0.75 2.23 3.87
C SER A 129 -0.48 3.69 3.58
N ILE A 130 0.67 4.20 4.05
CA ILE A 130 1.12 5.60 3.88
C ILE A 130 2.39 5.58 3.05
N HIS A 131 2.23 5.97 1.78
CA HIS A 131 3.30 6.10 0.80
C HIS A 131 3.13 7.41 0.02
N HIS A 132 3.31 7.41 -1.30
CA HIS A 132 2.99 8.56 -2.14
C HIS A 132 1.51 8.97 -2.06
N GLY A 133 0.62 7.98 -1.95
CA GLY A 133 -0.78 8.14 -1.60
C GLY A 133 -1.08 7.50 -0.24
N LEU A 134 -2.34 7.52 0.14
CA LEU A 134 -2.85 6.91 1.35
C LEU A 134 -4.09 6.08 1.03
N GLY A 135 -4.06 4.81 1.43
CA GLY A 135 -5.18 3.88 1.24
C GLY A 135 -5.37 2.96 2.44
N ALA A 136 -6.50 2.26 2.47
CA ALA A 136 -6.77 1.24 3.47
C ALA A 136 -7.14 -0.10 2.83
N GLY A 137 -6.62 -1.18 3.41
CA GLY A 137 -7.06 -2.54 3.13
C GLY A 137 -7.82 -3.07 4.34
N ILE A 138 -9.06 -3.50 4.14
CA ILE A 138 -9.97 -3.88 5.22
C ILE A 138 -10.18 -5.38 5.17
N ILE A 139 -9.91 -6.06 6.28
CA ILE A 139 -10.29 -7.46 6.53
C ILE A 139 -11.52 -7.44 7.42
N LEU A 140 -12.58 -8.11 7.01
CA LEU A 140 -13.81 -8.29 7.76
C LEU A 140 -14.24 -9.76 7.66
N ASP A 141 -14.55 -10.39 8.80
CA ASP A 141 -14.87 -11.81 8.88
C ASP A 141 -13.80 -12.70 8.20
N GLY A 142 -12.53 -12.36 8.40
CA GLY A 142 -11.38 -13.08 7.87
C GLY A 142 -11.11 -12.91 6.36
N ARG A 143 -11.85 -12.03 5.68
CA ARG A 143 -11.77 -11.81 4.22
C ARG A 143 -11.49 -10.36 3.88
N VAL A 144 -10.76 -10.15 2.79
CA VAL A 144 -10.61 -8.79 2.24
C VAL A 144 -11.97 -8.27 1.81
N LEU A 145 -12.38 -7.15 2.39
CA LEU A 145 -13.62 -6.49 2.01
C LEU A 145 -13.52 -5.99 0.56
N GLN A 146 -14.50 -6.35 -0.23
CA GLN A 146 -14.60 -5.95 -1.63
C GLN A 146 -15.85 -5.09 -1.82
N GLY A 147 -15.67 -3.88 -2.33
CA GLY A 147 -16.77 -3.04 -2.78
C GLY A 147 -17.21 -3.42 -4.19
N ARG A 148 -18.09 -2.60 -4.75
CA ARG A 148 -18.45 -2.72 -6.16
C ARG A 148 -17.18 -2.65 -7.02
N HIS A 149 -16.99 -3.59 -7.93
CA HIS A 149 -15.80 -3.70 -8.79
C HIS A 149 -14.46 -3.93 -8.05
N GLY A 150 -14.50 -4.39 -6.79
CA GLY A 150 -13.27 -4.67 -6.02
C GLY A 150 -12.54 -3.44 -5.49
N ASN A 151 -13.12 -2.25 -5.59
CA ASN A 151 -12.46 -1.00 -5.20
C ASN A 151 -13.12 -0.41 -3.94
N ILE A 152 -12.43 -0.54 -2.81
CA ILE A 152 -12.83 -0.02 -1.50
C ILE A 152 -11.57 0.39 -0.71
N GLY A 153 -11.75 1.19 0.33
CA GLY A 153 -10.65 1.58 1.22
C GLY A 153 -9.90 2.83 0.79
N GLU A 154 -10.53 3.68 -0.02
CA GLU A 154 -10.00 4.97 -0.47
C GLU A 154 -9.99 6.01 0.67
N LEU A 155 -9.40 5.63 1.82
CA LEU A 155 -9.34 6.43 3.06
C LEU A 155 -8.65 7.77 2.84
N GLY A 156 -7.67 7.81 1.93
CA GLY A 156 -6.96 9.04 1.57
C GLY A 156 -7.86 10.14 1.02
N HIS A 157 -9.03 9.77 0.48
CA HIS A 157 -9.95 10.73 -0.15
C HIS A 157 -11.14 11.14 0.74
N ILE A 158 -11.20 10.70 2.01
CA ILE A 158 -12.16 11.27 2.96
C ILE A 158 -11.75 12.71 3.29
N GLN A 159 -12.74 13.60 3.40
CA GLN A 159 -12.51 14.98 3.81
C GLN A 159 -12.22 15.02 5.32
N ILE A 160 -10.99 15.36 5.70
CA ILE A 160 -10.57 15.50 7.10
C ILE A 160 -10.38 16.97 7.51
N ASP A 161 -10.13 17.83 6.55
CA ASP A 161 -10.00 19.29 6.75
C ASP A 161 -10.87 20.05 5.73
N PRO A 162 -12.07 20.53 6.15
CA PRO A 162 -12.97 21.25 5.23
C PRO A 162 -12.37 22.51 4.61
N ASN A 163 -11.34 23.10 5.24
CA ASN A 163 -10.63 24.27 4.75
C ASN A 163 -9.24 23.95 4.17
N GLY A 164 -8.97 22.66 3.95
CA GLY A 164 -7.70 22.17 3.49
C GLY A 164 -7.41 22.39 2.00
N LYS A 165 -6.29 21.85 1.54
CA LYS A 165 -5.85 21.94 0.15
C LYS A 165 -6.79 21.18 -0.81
N ARG A 166 -6.85 21.61 -2.07
CA ARG A 166 -7.53 20.86 -3.13
C ARG A 166 -6.76 19.56 -3.41
N CYS A 167 -7.45 18.44 -3.42
CA CYS A 167 -6.92 17.14 -3.78
C CYS A 167 -6.97 16.90 -5.29
N HIS A 168 -6.07 16.07 -5.82
CA HIS A 168 -6.08 15.68 -7.24
C HIS A 168 -7.37 14.94 -7.65
N CYS A 169 -8.07 14.29 -6.70
CA CYS A 169 -9.38 13.67 -6.95
C CYS A 169 -10.52 14.69 -7.20
N GLY A 170 -10.25 15.99 -7.03
CA GLY A 170 -11.23 17.08 -7.20
C GLY A 170 -11.85 17.59 -5.89
N ASN A 171 -11.80 16.82 -4.80
CA ASN A 171 -12.30 17.22 -3.48
C ASN A 171 -11.36 18.24 -2.79
N ILE A 172 -11.83 18.82 -1.68
CA ILE A 172 -11.06 19.71 -0.82
C ILE A 172 -10.82 19.01 0.52
N GLY A 173 -9.59 19.11 1.05
CA GLY A 173 -9.24 18.66 2.40
C GLY A 173 -9.24 17.15 2.60
N CYS A 174 -8.94 16.38 1.56
CA CYS A 174 -8.73 14.95 1.67
C CYS A 174 -7.57 14.63 2.63
N LEU A 175 -7.67 13.53 3.36
CA LEU A 175 -6.61 13.05 4.26
C LEU A 175 -5.25 12.95 3.53
N GLU A 176 -5.22 12.51 2.29
CA GLU A 176 -4.00 12.39 1.49
C GLU A 176 -3.26 13.72 1.33
N THR A 177 -3.98 14.85 1.28
CA THR A 177 -3.37 16.19 1.13
C THR A 177 -2.59 16.66 2.37
N VAL A 178 -2.71 15.94 3.49
CA VAL A 178 -2.01 16.25 4.75
C VAL A 178 -1.24 15.06 5.32
N ALA A 179 -1.51 13.83 4.86
CA ALA A 179 -0.98 12.61 5.45
C ALA A 179 -0.18 11.72 4.48
N SER A 180 -0.07 12.06 3.19
CA SER A 180 0.83 11.35 2.28
C SER A 180 2.30 11.75 2.50
N SER A 181 3.24 10.88 2.12
CA SER A 181 4.68 11.19 2.19
C SER A 181 5.04 12.48 1.43
N GLN A 182 4.35 12.76 0.33
CA GLN A 182 4.53 14.00 -0.42
C GLN A 182 4.04 15.23 0.38
N ALA A 183 2.86 15.14 0.98
CA ALA A 183 2.28 16.23 1.76
C ALA A 183 3.15 16.59 2.98
N ILE A 184 3.69 15.57 3.65
CA ILE A 184 4.62 15.75 4.79
C ILE A 184 5.87 16.47 4.34
N ARG A 185 6.48 16.04 3.24
CA ARG A 185 7.68 16.68 2.69
C ARG A 185 7.42 18.13 2.28
N GLU A 186 6.33 18.40 1.58
CA GLU A 186 5.93 19.75 1.18
C GLU A 186 5.75 20.67 2.38
N GLU A 187 5.14 20.18 3.46
CA GLU A 187 4.93 20.97 4.69
C GLU A 187 6.27 21.31 5.37
N VAL A 188 7.19 20.35 5.48
CA VAL A 188 8.54 20.60 6.04
C VAL A 188 9.30 21.63 5.19
N VAL A 189 9.34 21.46 3.88
CA VAL A 189 10.03 22.38 2.96
C VAL A 189 9.43 23.80 3.07
N ARG A 190 8.10 23.92 3.10
CA ARG A 190 7.41 25.21 3.26
C ARG A 190 7.82 25.91 4.56
N ARG A 191 7.78 25.21 5.69
CA ARG A 191 8.10 25.79 7.02
C ARG A 191 9.57 26.21 7.12
N ILE A 192 10.49 25.43 6.55
CA ILE A 192 11.91 25.84 6.46
C ILE A 192 12.06 27.09 5.60
N SER A 193 11.35 27.18 4.47
CA SER A 193 11.39 28.38 3.61
C SER A 193 10.82 29.63 4.26
N GLU A 194 9.93 29.46 5.23
CA GLU A 194 9.38 30.53 6.08
C GLU A 194 10.28 30.92 7.25
N GLY A 195 11.45 30.28 7.38
CA GLY A 195 12.49 30.62 8.36
C GLY A 195 12.44 29.80 9.64
N GLU A 196 11.67 28.72 9.70
CA GLU A 196 11.66 27.85 10.87
C GLU A 196 12.95 27.02 10.96
N ALA A 197 13.54 26.96 12.14
CA ALA A 197 14.81 26.27 12.36
C ALA A 197 14.60 24.74 12.39
N SER A 198 15.43 24.03 11.65
CA SER A 198 15.47 22.56 11.63
C SER A 198 16.83 22.07 11.13
N ILE A 199 17.27 20.90 11.61
CA ILE A 199 18.45 20.20 11.09
C ILE A 199 18.29 19.81 9.63
N LEU A 200 17.04 19.71 9.15
CA LEU A 200 16.69 19.37 7.77
C LEU A 200 17.01 20.50 6.78
N ALA A 201 17.19 21.73 7.24
CA ALA A 201 17.49 22.88 6.37
C ALA A 201 18.85 22.75 5.65
N ALA A 202 19.75 21.91 6.12
CA ALA A 202 21.05 21.65 5.51
C ALA A 202 21.03 20.53 4.44
N GLN A 203 19.89 19.87 4.24
CA GLN A 203 19.77 18.78 3.27
C GLN A 203 19.44 19.30 1.86
N GLU A 204 20.18 18.80 0.87
CA GLU A 204 19.93 19.13 -0.55
C GLU A 204 18.64 18.46 -1.06
N GLU A 205 18.37 17.24 -0.60
CA GLU A 205 17.17 16.48 -0.97
C GLU A 205 16.39 16.04 0.27
N MET A 206 15.12 16.44 0.32
CA MET A 206 14.22 16.13 1.42
C MET A 206 13.51 14.81 1.16
N SER A 207 13.83 13.77 1.92
CA SER A 207 13.14 12.46 1.88
C SER A 207 12.21 12.29 3.07
N ILE A 208 11.23 11.37 2.98
CA ILE A 208 10.39 11.03 4.12
C ILE A 208 11.19 10.32 5.21
N GLU A 209 12.21 9.55 4.82
CA GLU A 209 13.13 8.88 5.72
C GLU A 209 13.88 9.87 6.60
N SER A 210 14.44 10.92 5.98
CA SER A 210 15.18 11.95 6.72
C SER A 210 14.28 12.77 7.68
N ILE A 211 13.02 13.00 7.29
CA ILE A 211 12.05 13.67 8.15
C ILE A 211 11.70 12.79 9.35
N CYS A 212 11.45 11.51 9.14
CA CYS A 212 11.17 10.56 10.21
C CYS A 212 12.36 10.40 11.17
N GLU A 213 13.58 10.35 10.64
CA GLU A 213 14.81 10.30 11.45
C GLU A 213 15.00 11.58 12.26
N ALA A 214 14.79 12.75 11.67
CA ALA A 214 14.85 14.03 12.38
C ALA A 214 13.81 14.10 13.52
N ALA A 215 12.58 13.66 13.27
CA ALA A 215 11.54 13.60 14.29
C ALA A 215 11.92 12.64 15.43
N ALA A 216 12.41 11.44 15.09
CA ALA A 216 12.89 10.48 16.10
C ALA A 216 14.05 11.00 16.94
N ASN A 217 14.89 11.86 16.36
CA ASN A 217 16.01 12.54 17.06
C ASN A 217 15.60 13.83 17.76
N GLY A 218 14.31 14.20 17.75
CA GLY A 218 13.77 15.33 18.51
C GLY A 218 13.89 16.69 17.81
N ASP A 219 14.06 16.76 16.49
CA ASP A 219 13.99 18.02 15.75
C ASP A 219 12.59 18.65 15.93
N PRO A 220 12.46 19.86 16.46
CA PRO A 220 11.16 20.42 16.84
C PRO A 220 10.19 20.57 15.67
N LEU A 221 10.68 20.96 14.47
CA LEU A 221 9.86 21.11 13.27
C LEU A 221 9.35 19.74 12.80
N ALA A 222 10.24 18.75 12.70
CA ALA A 222 9.89 17.42 12.27
C ALA A 222 8.91 16.74 13.25
N VAL A 223 9.15 16.88 14.56
CA VAL A 223 8.24 16.39 15.61
C VAL A 223 6.84 16.98 15.44
N ASP A 224 6.71 18.30 15.31
CA ASP A 224 5.39 18.96 15.16
C ASP A 224 4.67 18.52 13.88
N VAL A 225 5.40 18.36 12.76
CA VAL A 225 4.81 17.87 11.50
C VAL A 225 4.31 16.44 11.65
N ILE A 226 5.07 15.54 12.29
CA ILE A 226 4.65 14.15 12.52
C ILE A 226 3.51 14.05 13.53
N GLU A 227 3.50 14.86 14.59
CA GLU A 227 2.38 14.92 15.53
C GLU A 227 1.09 15.44 14.86
N LYS A 228 1.20 16.47 14.00
CA LYS A 228 0.07 17.01 13.24
C LYS A 228 -0.48 15.96 12.28
N LEU A 229 0.39 15.22 11.59
CA LEU A 229 0.00 14.03 10.81
C LEU A 229 -0.75 13.03 11.68
N GLY A 230 -0.20 12.70 12.86
CA GLY A 230 -0.80 11.76 13.81
C GLY A 230 -2.22 12.15 14.20
N ARG A 231 -2.49 13.44 14.39
CA ARG A 231 -3.85 13.95 14.68
C ARG A 231 -4.82 13.70 13.49
N TYR A 232 -4.44 14.05 12.27
CA TYR A 232 -5.29 13.80 11.09
C TYR A 232 -5.52 12.31 10.85
N LEU A 233 -4.45 11.51 10.94
CA LEU A 233 -4.52 10.07 10.78
C LEU A 233 -5.39 9.43 11.88
N GLY A 234 -5.21 9.85 13.12
CA GLY A 234 -6.00 9.37 14.27
C GLY A 234 -7.49 9.67 14.12
N SER A 235 -7.85 10.86 13.63
CA SER A 235 -9.25 11.20 13.33
C SER A 235 -9.83 10.31 12.23
N ALA A 236 -9.08 10.03 11.16
CA ALA A 236 -9.49 9.11 10.11
C ALA A 236 -9.63 7.67 10.63
N ILE A 237 -8.70 7.23 11.48
CA ILE A 237 -8.75 5.90 12.13
C ILE A 237 -9.97 5.80 13.05
N ALA A 238 -10.31 6.85 13.80
CA ALA A 238 -11.50 6.85 14.65
C ALA A 238 -12.78 6.67 13.84
N ILE A 239 -12.88 7.25 12.63
CA ILE A 239 -13.99 6.99 11.70
C ILE A 239 -14.01 5.50 11.31
N VAL A 240 -12.87 4.93 10.95
CA VAL A 240 -12.74 3.51 10.58
C VAL A 240 -13.16 2.60 11.75
N ILE A 241 -12.73 2.92 12.97
CA ILE A 241 -13.09 2.17 14.19
C ILE A 241 -14.61 2.21 14.40
N ASN A 242 -15.23 3.38 14.30
CA ASN A 242 -16.67 3.53 14.51
C ASN A 242 -17.49 2.83 13.41
N LEU A 243 -16.95 2.63 12.21
CA LEU A 243 -17.64 1.99 11.09
C LEU A 243 -17.46 0.47 11.06
N PHE A 244 -16.28 -0.03 11.38
CA PHE A 244 -15.92 -1.43 11.17
C PHE A 244 -15.60 -2.20 12.46
N ASN A 245 -15.40 -1.49 13.58
CA ASN A 245 -15.02 -2.08 14.88
C ASN A 245 -13.91 -3.15 14.75
N PRO A 246 -12.74 -2.81 14.20
CA PRO A 246 -11.67 -3.77 14.01
C PRO A 246 -10.99 -4.12 15.34
N GLU A 247 -10.43 -5.33 15.42
CA GLU A 247 -9.58 -5.78 16.52
C GLU A 247 -8.17 -5.17 16.45
N LYS A 248 -7.73 -4.85 15.21
CA LYS A 248 -6.36 -4.40 14.95
C LYS A 248 -6.29 -3.37 13.83
N ILE A 249 -5.50 -2.33 14.06
CA ILE A 249 -5.08 -1.36 13.03
C ILE A 249 -3.59 -1.54 12.78
N LEU A 250 -3.22 -1.74 11.51
CA LEU A 250 -1.83 -1.82 11.09
C LEU A 250 -1.47 -0.56 10.30
N ILE A 251 -0.34 0.07 10.62
CA ILE A 251 0.20 1.20 9.87
C ILE A 251 1.38 0.72 9.03
N GLY A 252 1.26 0.85 7.70
CA GLY A 252 2.31 0.55 6.73
C GLY A 252 2.96 1.81 6.19
N GLY A 253 4.26 1.75 5.97
CA GLY A 253 5.04 2.84 5.38
C GLY A 253 6.25 3.24 6.21
N VAL A 254 7.13 4.03 5.59
CA VAL A 254 8.37 4.55 6.19
C VAL A 254 8.09 5.40 7.43
N ILE A 255 6.90 5.96 7.54
CA ILE A 255 6.44 6.80 8.66
C ILE A 255 6.59 6.09 10.03
N ASN A 256 6.62 4.77 10.06
CA ASN A 256 6.87 3.98 11.26
C ASN A 256 8.28 4.21 11.87
N GLN A 257 9.22 4.77 11.14
CA GLN A 257 10.52 5.18 11.70
C GLN A 257 10.38 6.30 12.74
N ALA A 258 9.26 7.06 12.69
CA ALA A 258 8.92 8.08 13.68
C ALA A 258 7.74 7.63 14.58
N LYS A 259 7.52 6.34 14.79
CA LYS A 259 6.35 5.80 15.52
C LYS A 259 6.27 6.29 16.97
N GLU A 260 7.40 6.55 17.61
CA GLU A 260 7.44 7.08 18.99
C GLU A 260 6.81 8.49 19.10
N VAL A 261 6.80 9.24 18.01
CA VAL A 261 6.12 10.55 17.90
C VAL A 261 4.71 10.39 17.35
N LEU A 262 4.56 9.57 16.30
CA LEU A 262 3.30 9.40 15.57
C LEU A 262 2.21 8.73 16.41
N TYR A 263 2.51 7.58 17.03
CA TYR A 263 1.51 6.73 17.67
C TYR A 263 0.83 7.36 18.88
N PRO A 264 1.52 8.12 19.76
CA PRO A 264 0.85 8.85 20.84
C PRO A 264 -0.19 9.85 20.33
N ALA A 265 0.12 10.57 19.24
CA ALA A 265 -0.82 11.51 18.63
C ALA A 265 -2.03 10.80 17.98
N VAL A 266 -1.80 9.68 17.31
CA VAL A 266 -2.86 8.83 16.73
C VAL A 266 -3.77 8.28 17.84
N ARG A 267 -3.20 7.68 18.91
CA ARG A 267 -3.96 7.10 20.02
C ARG A 267 -4.84 8.13 20.73
N ARG A 268 -4.33 9.33 20.99
CA ARG A 268 -5.12 10.41 21.60
C ARG A 268 -6.38 10.71 20.79
N CYS A 269 -6.27 10.86 19.46
CA CYS A 269 -7.44 11.13 18.63
C CYS A 269 -8.41 9.93 18.57
N ILE A 270 -7.90 8.70 18.58
CA ILE A 270 -8.72 7.49 18.67
C ILE A 270 -9.56 7.53 19.96
N GLU A 271 -8.92 7.78 21.10
CA GLU A 271 -9.59 7.84 22.42
C GLU A 271 -10.62 8.98 22.49
N GLU A 272 -10.34 10.12 21.87
CA GLU A 272 -11.24 11.28 21.86
C GLU A 272 -12.43 11.15 20.90
N GLN A 273 -12.30 10.38 19.80
CA GLN A 273 -13.22 10.45 18.66
C GLN A 273 -13.88 9.11 18.31
N SER A 274 -13.52 8.01 18.96
CA SER A 274 -14.19 6.72 18.77
C SER A 274 -14.92 6.27 20.04
N LEU A 275 -15.84 5.32 19.87
CA LEU A 275 -16.58 4.77 21.00
C LEU A 275 -15.62 4.03 21.95
N PRO A 276 -15.66 4.31 23.28
CA PRO A 276 -14.74 3.67 24.24
C PRO A 276 -14.73 2.14 24.17
N VAL A 277 -15.88 1.51 23.97
CA VAL A 277 -16.00 0.05 23.86
C VAL A 277 -15.31 -0.52 22.62
N TYR A 278 -15.03 0.30 21.59
CA TYR A 278 -14.39 -0.13 20.36
C TYR A 278 -12.87 0.06 20.36
N HIS A 279 -12.34 0.93 21.21
CA HIS A 279 -10.91 1.20 21.24
C HIS A 279 -10.16 0.67 22.47
N GLN A 280 -10.87 0.24 23.53
CA GLN A 280 -10.20 -0.19 24.77
C GLN A 280 -9.26 -1.38 24.57
N ASP A 281 -9.62 -2.31 23.68
CA ASP A 281 -8.85 -3.54 23.39
C ASP A 281 -8.19 -3.48 22.00
N LEU A 282 -8.25 -2.31 21.32
CA LEU A 282 -7.73 -2.13 19.96
C LEU A 282 -6.20 -2.17 19.94
N GLU A 283 -5.66 -3.04 19.13
CA GLU A 283 -4.22 -3.06 18.86
C GLU A 283 -3.86 -2.11 17.70
N LEU A 284 -2.94 -1.18 17.95
CA LEU A 284 -2.32 -0.32 16.93
C LEU A 284 -0.86 -0.75 16.76
N VAL A 285 -0.52 -1.31 15.61
CA VAL A 285 0.79 -1.91 15.35
C VAL A 285 1.37 -1.49 14.00
N GLU A 286 2.68 -1.66 13.85
CA GLU A 286 3.39 -1.49 12.58
C GLU A 286 3.10 -2.69 11.66
N SER A 287 2.90 -2.45 10.36
CA SER A 287 2.81 -3.51 9.35
C SER A 287 4.13 -4.25 9.22
N ARG A 288 4.08 -5.58 9.19
CA ARG A 288 5.26 -6.45 9.04
C ARG A 288 5.89 -6.32 7.65
N PHE A 289 5.07 -6.15 6.62
CA PHE A 289 5.50 -6.32 5.23
C PHE A 289 5.70 -5.01 4.45
N TYR A 290 5.68 -3.83 5.10
CA TYR A 290 5.84 -2.57 4.37
C TYR A 290 7.18 -2.43 3.63
N LYS A 291 8.22 -3.20 4.01
CA LYS A 291 9.52 -3.28 3.33
C LYS A 291 9.62 -4.45 2.33
N GLN A 292 8.65 -5.36 2.29
CA GLN A 292 8.66 -6.55 1.44
C GLN A 292 7.66 -6.38 0.29
N ALA A 293 8.11 -5.72 -0.76
CA ALA A 293 7.28 -5.24 -1.86
C ALA A 293 6.44 -6.33 -2.55
N THR A 294 6.94 -7.58 -2.61
CA THR A 294 6.33 -8.68 -3.36
C THR A 294 5.48 -9.64 -2.50
N MET A 295 5.53 -9.50 -1.17
CA MET A 295 4.75 -10.33 -0.26
C MET A 295 3.23 -10.27 -0.50
N PRO A 296 2.64 -9.10 -0.86
CA PRO A 296 1.25 -9.02 -1.27
C PRO A 296 0.89 -9.95 -2.46
N GLY A 297 1.81 -10.11 -3.41
CA GLY A 297 1.62 -11.04 -4.54
C GLY A 297 1.58 -12.51 -4.09
N ALA A 298 2.48 -12.91 -3.18
CA ALA A 298 2.45 -14.25 -2.59
C ALA A 298 1.13 -14.51 -1.85
N ALA A 299 0.62 -13.51 -1.13
CA ALA A 299 -0.67 -13.60 -0.45
C ALA A 299 -1.85 -13.82 -1.40
N LEU A 300 -1.85 -13.14 -2.56
CA LEU A 300 -2.88 -13.34 -3.59
C LEU A 300 -2.91 -14.78 -4.09
N ILE A 301 -1.74 -15.37 -4.37
CA ILE A 301 -1.67 -16.75 -4.86
C ILE A 301 -2.12 -17.73 -3.77
N LYS A 302 -1.69 -17.54 -2.53
CA LYS A 302 -2.12 -18.37 -1.40
C LYS A 302 -3.63 -18.31 -1.19
N GLN A 303 -4.22 -17.12 -1.26
CA GLN A 303 -5.67 -16.94 -1.19
C GLN A 303 -6.38 -17.63 -2.35
N ALA A 304 -5.90 -17.45 -3.59
CA ALA A 304 -6.46 -18.08 -4.79
C ALA A 304 -6.40 -19.62 -4.70
N LEU A 305 -5.37 -20.17 -4.06
CA LEU A 305 -5.28 -21.60 -3.80
C LEU A 305 -6.36 -22.06 -2.79
N TYR A 306 -6.54 -21.34 -1.68
CA TYR A 306 -7.53 -21.66 -0.65
C TYR A 306 -8.96 -21.56 -1.17
N ASP A 307 -9.24 -20.58 -2.01
CA ASP A 307 -10.55 -20.36 -2.62
C ASP A 307 -10.81 -21.29 -3.85
N GLY A 308 -9.83 -22.10 -4.25
CA GLY A 308 -9.91 -22.97 -5.43
C GLY A 308 -9.76 -22.23 -6.77
N GLN A 309 -9.61 -20.93 -6.78
CA GLN A 309 -9.50 -20.11 -8.01
C GLN A 309 -8.26 -20.46 -8.83
N LEU A 310 -7.14 -20.76 -8.16
CA LEU A 310 -5.92 -21.17 -8.85
C LEU A 310 -6.14 -22.46 -9.64
N LEU A 311 -6.79 -23.46 -9.02
CA LEU A 311 -7.08 -24.73 -9.65
C LEU A 311 -8.03 -24.57 -10.84
N MET A 312 -9.05 -23.71 -10.71
CA MET A 312 -9.97 -23.42 -11.82
C MET A 312 -9.23 -22.81 -13.01
N LYS A 313 -8.39 -21.78 -12.80
CA LYS A 313 -7.62 -21.15 -13.88
C LYS A 313 -6.61 -22.10 -14.54
N VAL A 314 -6.06 -23.07 -13.82
CA VAL A 314 -5.15 -24.09 -14.38
C VAL A 314 -5.92 -25.11 -15.24
N VAL A 315 -7.18 -25.41 -14.91
CA VAL A 315 -8.00 -26.39 -15.65
C VAL A 315 -8.68 -25.77 -16.87
N GLU A 316 -9.04 -24.48 -16.80
CA GLU A 316 -9.71 -23.75 -17.88
C GLU A 316 -8.75 -23.27 -18.98
N GLY A 317 -7.45 -23.14 -18.69
CA GLY A 317 -6.38 -22.74 -19.62
C GLY A 317 -5.75 -23.91 -20.30
#